data_c23bd1ab113dd58f553f66982375f2b3
#
_entry.id   c23bd1ab113dd58f553f66982375f2b3
#
_cell.length_a   1.000
_cell.length_b   1.000
_cell.length_c   1.000
_cell.angle_alpha   90.00
_cell.angle_beta   90.00
_cell.angle_gamma   90.00
#
_symmetry.space_group_name_H-M   'P 1'
#
loop_
_entity.id
_entity.type
_entity.pdbx_description
1 polymer ?
#
loop_
_entity_poly.entity_id
_entity_poly.type
_entity_poly.pdbx_seq_one_letter_code
_entity_poly.pdbx_strand_id
1 'polypeptide(L)'
;MNTMNVQMSVPVGMSPYLNSEDTEISFAMNAMMLYPLIKNLTISHGKAAEILGVHKTDLIEFYGAMGIPYLNQSEEDFLEDLSNVNKLLGAVK
;
A
#
# COMPACT_ATOMS: atom_id res chain seq x y z
N MET A 1 14.89 3.51 5.85
CA MET A 1 14.40 2.68 4.72
C MET A 1 15.37 2.80 3.56
N ASN A 2 15.77 1.66 3.04
CA ASN A 2 16.62 1.67 1.86
C ASN A 2 15.80 2.05 0.64
N THR A 3 16.41 2.79 -0.25
CA THR A 3 15.73 3.21 -1.47
C THR A 3 16.50 2.76 -2.69
N MET A 4 15.82 2.75 -3.80
CA MET A 4 16.45 2.44 -5.07
C MET A 4 15.86 3.34 -6.13
N ASN A 5 16.60 3.53 -7.20
CA ASN A 5 16.11 4.33 -8.31
C ASN A 5 15.41 3.42 -9.29
N VAL A 6 14.24 3.86 -9.77
CA VAL A 6 13.51 3.12 -10.80
C VAL A 6 13.17 4.08 -11.92
N GLN A 7 13.05 3.54 -13.11
CA GLN A 7 12.62 4.32 -14.26
C GLN A 7 11.15 4.02 -14.54
N MET A 8 10.40 5.08 -14.69
CA MET A 8 8.98 4.98 -15.01
C MET A 8 8.65 6.00 -16.06
N SER A 9 7.73 5.64 -16.92
CA SER A 9 7.20 6.59 -17.91
C SER A 9 6.01 7.31 -17.29
N VAL A 10 6.10 8.62 -17.24
CA VAL A 10 5.01 9.44 -16.73
C VAL A 10 4.77 10.57 -17.69
N PRO A 11 3.56 11.15 -17.69
CA PRO A 11 3.31 12.31 -18.53
C PRO A 11 4.27 13.45 -18.21
N VAL A 12 4.67 14.15 -19.25
CA VAL A 12 5.63 15.24 -19.12
C VAL A 12 5.14 16.31 -18.16
N GLY A 13 3.84 16.54 -18.12
CA GLY A 13 3.28 17.55 -17.24
C GLY A 13 3.48 17.28 -15.76
N MET A 14 3.84 16.05 -15.39
CA MET A 14 4.10 15.72 -13.99
C MET A 14 5.49 16.11 -13.53
N SER A 15 6.37 16.45 -14.48
CA SER A 15 7.77 16.68 -14.18
C SER A 15 8.02 17.67 -13.04
N PRO A 16 7.34 18.84 -12.99
CA PRO A 16 7.66 19.79 -11.91
C PRO A 16 7.16 19.33 -10.54
N TYR A 17 6.36 18.29 -10.47
CA TYR A 17 5.77 17.85 -9.23
C TYR A 17 6.41 16.60 -8.65
N LEU A 18 7.34 16.00 -9.36
CA LEU A 18 7.85 14.70 -8.96
C LEU A 18 9.12 14.77 -8.11
N ASN A 19 9.78 15.91 -8.11
CA ASN A 19 11.01 16.06 -7.36
C ASN A 19 10.75 16.77 -6.05
N SER A 20 10.15 16.06 -5.11
CA SER A 20 9.86 16.64 -3.82
C SER A 20 10.81 16.06 -2.79
N GLU A 21 11.34 16.93 -1.93
CA GLU A 21 12.12 16.49 -0.79
C GLU A 21 11.24 16.40 0.45
N ASP A 22 9.96 16.71 0.33
CA ASP A 22 9.02 16.62 1.42
C ASP A 22 8.72 15.15 1.69
N THR A 23 9.00 14.70 2.90
CA THR A 23 8.81 13.28 3.24
C THR A 23 7.35 12.88 3.25
N GLU A 24 6.44 13.82 3.58
CA GLU A 24 5.02 13.50 3.53
C GLU A 24 4.55 13.27 2.11
N ILE A 25 5.01 14.12 1.19
CA ILE A 25 4.65 13.96 -0.22
C ILE A 25 5.26 12.69 -0.76
N SER A 26 6.49 12.40 -0.38
CA SER A 26 7.18 11.21 -0.82
C SER A 26 6.46 9.95 -0.35
N PHE A 27 6.03 9.95 0.92
CA PHE A 27 5.26 8.83 1.45
C PHE A 27 3.95 8.68 0.71
N ALA A 28 3.25 9.81 0.48
CA ALA A 28 1.97 9.76 -0.21
C ALA A 28 2.12 9.20 -1.62
N MET A 29 3.15 9.62 -2.33
CA MET A 29 3.36 9.12 -3.67
C MET A 29 3.66 7.63 -3.66
N ASN A 30 4.51 7.19 -2.72
CA ASN A 30 4.82 5.77 -2.63
C ASN A 30 3.60 4.95 -2.25
N ALA A 31 2.81 5.44 -1.31
CA ALA A 31 1.61 4.73 -0.88
C ALA A 31 0.61 4.64 -2.02
N MET A 32 0.43 5.72 -2.77
CA MET A 32 -0.50 5.69 -3.89
C MET A 32 0.01 4.86 -5.05
N MET A 33 1.33 4.77 -5.18
CA MET A 33 1.90 3.90 -6.21
C MET A 33 1.60 2.42 -5.91
N LEU A 34 1.55 2.07 -4.64
CA LEU A 34 1.25 0.69 -4.26
C LEU A 34 -0.24 0.37 -4.29
N TYR A 35 -1.10 1.39 -4.26
CA TYR A 35 -2.52 1.14 -4.14
C TYR A 35 -3.09 0.27 -5.26
N PRO A 36 -2.75 0.49 -6.54
CA PRO A 36 -3.30 -0.39 -7.58
C PRO A 36 -2.95 -1.85 -7.37
N LEU A 37 -1.79 -2.12 -6.77
CA LEU A 37 -1.39 -3.49 -6.49
C LEU A 37 -2.17 -4.08 -5.34
N ILE A 38 -2.59 -3.25 -4.40
CA ILE A 38 -3.47 -3.69 -3.33
C ILE A 38 -4.84 -3.98 -3.91
N LYS A 39 -5.32 -3.08 -4.76
CA LYS A 39 -6.65 -3.20 -5.32
C LYS A 39 -6.79 -4.44 -6.18
N ASN A 40 -5.75 -4.79 -6.92
CA ASN A 40 -5.80 -5.98 -7.77
C ASN A 40 -5.33 -7.24 -7.06
N LEU A 41 -5.16 -7.16 -5.75
CA LEU A 41 -4.83 -8.30 -4.89
C LEU A 41 -3.43 -8.86 -5.12
N THR A 42 -2.53 -8.07 -5.72
CA THR A 42 -1.15 -8.49 -5.87
C THR A 42 -0.45 -8.49 -4.52
N ILE A 43 -0.73 -7.47 -3.70
CA ILE A 43 -0.19 -7.42 -2.34
C ILE A 43 -1.32 -7.03 -1.40
N SER A 44 -1.14 -7.31 -0.12
CA SER A 44 -2.11 -6.94 0.89
C SER A 44 -1.79 -5.57 1.46
N HIS A 45 -2.74 -5.01 2.20
CA HIS A 45 -2.48 -3.78 2.95
C HIS A 45 -1.32 -3.97 3.91
N GLY A 46 -1.28 -5.12 4.56
CA GLY A 46 -0.20 -5.39 5.51
C GLY A 46 1.16 -5.43 4.84
N LYS A 47 1.22 -6.03 3.66
CA LYS A 47 2.48 -6.09 2.93
C LYS A 47 2.91 -4.70 2.46
N ALA A 48 1.95 -3.91 1.97
CA ALA A 48 2.26 -2.55 1.55
C ALA A 48 2.76 -1.72 2.73
N ALA A 49 2.13 -1.87 3.89
CA ALA A 49 2.56 -1.15 5.07
C ALA A 49 3.97 -1.57 5.48
N GLU A 50 4.26 -2.85 5.38
CA GLU A 50 5.59 -3.35 5.68
C GLU A 50 6.63 -2.72 4.76
N ILE A 51 6.32 -2.67 3.47
CA ILE A 51 7.23 -2.06 2.48
C ILE A 51 7.46 -0.59 2.81
N LEU A 52 6.41 0.10 3.22
CA LEU A 52 6.49 1.53 3.51
C LEU A 52 7.05 1.84 4.89
N GLY A 53 7.21 0.82 5.73
CA GLY A 53 7.76 1.02 7.06
C GLY A 53 6.78 1.63 8.04
N VAL A 54 5.49 1.39 7.87
CA VAL A 54 4.46 1.91 8.77
C VAL A 54 3.56 0.76 9.21
N HIS A 55 2.70 1.03 10.18
CA HIS A 55 1.72 0.05 10.60
C HIS A 55 0.58 -0.01 9.59
N LYS A 56 -0.05 -1.17 9.50
CA LYS A 56 -1.18 -1.36 8.60
C LYS A 56 -2.28 -0.34 8.87
N THR A 57 -2.56 -0.07 10.15
CA THR A 57 -3.60 0.89 10.49
C THR A 57 -3.26 2.29 10.03
N ASP A 58 -1.98 2.66 10.10
CA ASP A 58 -1.56 3.98 9.62
C ASP A 58 -1.80 4.11 8.12
N LEU A 59 -1.50 3.04 7.38
CA LEU A 59 -1.71 3.08 5.95
C LEU A 59 -3.19 3.16 5.61
N ILE A 60 -4.00 2.39 6.33
CA ILE A 60 -5.45 2.43 6.12
C ILE A 60 -6.00 3.81 6.40
N GLU A 61 -5.51 4.45 7.46
CA GLU A 61 -5.92 5.81 7.78
C GLU A 61 -5.51 6.79 6.71
N PHE A 62 -4.30 6.61 6.18
CA PHE A 62 -3.84 7.47 5.09
C PHE A 62 -4.75 7.34 3.88
N TYR A 63 -5.05 6.12 3.47
CA TYR A 63 -5.92 5.92 2.32
C TYR A 63 -7.31 6.48 2.59
N GLY A 64 -7.80 6.34 3.82
CA GLY A 64 -9.09 6.91 4.19
C GLY A 64 -9.11 8.42 4.05
N ALA A 65 -8.04 9.07 4.47
CA ALA A 65 -7.93 10.52 4.32
C ALA A 65 -7.87 10.93 2.86
N MET A 66 -7.43 10.05 1.99
CA MET A 66 -7.39 10.30 0.55
C MET A 66 -8.70 9.92 -0.13
N GLY A 67 -9.69 9.52 0.64
CA GLY A 67 -10.99 9.17 0.07
C GLY A 67 -11.12 7.72 -0.33
N ILE A 68 -10.20 6.87 0.10
CA ILE A 68 -10.23 5.45 -0.25
C ILE A 68 -10.59 4.67 1.01
N PRO A 69 -11.83 4.23 1.15
CA PRO A 69 -12.23 3.54 2.37
C PRO A 69 -11.61 2.14 2.43
N TYR A 70 -11.32 1.73 3.64
CA TYR A 70 -10.86 0.38 3.87
C TYR A 70 -12.07 -0.51 4.07
N LEU A 71 -12.18 -1.50 3.21
CA LEU A 71 -13.27 -2.46 3.32
C LEU A 71 -12.66 -3.75 3.80
N ASN A 72 -12.76 -3.97 5.10
CA ASN A 72 -12.17 -5.19 5.64
C ASN A 72 -12.96 -6.42 5.25
N GLN A 73 -14.04 -6.21 4.50
CA GLN A 73 -14.76 -7.32 3.89
C GLN A 73 -14.15 -7.70 2.56
N SER A 74 -13.13 -7.00 2.13
CA SER A 74 -12.49 -7.36 0.88
C SER A 74 -11.94 -8.76 1.01
N GLU A 75 -12.03 -9.48 -0.07
CA GLU A 75 -11.59 -10.87 -0.08
C GLU A 75 -10.10 -10.94 0.23
N GLU A 76 -9.36 -9.98 -0.25
CA GLU A 76 -7.94 -9.96 -0.03
C GLU A 76 -7.58 -9.88 1.45
N ASP A 77 -8.22 -8.98 2.18
CA ASP A 77 -7.94 -8.83 3.59
C ASP A 77 -8.45 -10.02 4.38
N PHE A 78 -9.61 -10.52 4.00
CA PHE A 78 -10.16 -11.69 4.64
C PHE A 78 -9.22 -12.87 4.49
N LEU A 79 -8.71 -13.08 3.30
CA LEU A 79 -7.82 -14.19 3.03
C LEU A 79 -6.49 -14.04 3.75
N GLU A 80 -6.01 -12.81 3.84
CA GLU A 80 -4.79 -12.57 4.57
C GLU A 80 -4.96 -12.83 6.06
N ASP A 81 -6.06 -12.35 6.60
CA ASP A 81 -6.36 -12.59 8.00
C ASP A 81 -6.52 -14.07 8.26
N LEU A 82 -7.21 -14.76 7.37
CA LEU A 82 -7.34 -16.20 7.48
C LEU A 82 -6.00 -16.90 7.37
N SER A 83 -5.15 -16.40 6.51
CA SER A 83 -3.84 -17.00 6.39
C SER A 83 -3.08 -16.89 7.70
N ASN A 84 -3.17 -15.74 8.35
CA ASN A 84 -2.56 -15.56 9.64
C ASN A 84 -3.21 -16.42 10.71
N VAL A 85 -4.54 -16.48 10.68
CA VAL A 85 -5.27 -17.30 11.61
C VAL A 85 -5.12 -18.76 11.24
N ASN A 86 -5.10 -19.06 9.97
CA ASN A 86 -5.05 -20.42 9.51
C ASN A 86 -3.68 -21.00 9.55
N LYS A 87 -2.73 -20.19 9.64
CA LYS A 87 -1.48 -20.73 10.11
C LYS A 87 -1.73 -21.22 11.50
N LEU A 88 -2.71 -20.66 12.17
CA LEU A 88 -3.14 -21.14 13.45
C LEU A 88 -4.15 -22.26 13.32
N LEU A 89 -5.06 -22.11 12.38
CA LEU A 89 -6.13 -23.08 12.21
C LEU A 89 -5.78 -24.14 11.22
N GLY A 90 -4.78 -23.88 10.42
CA GLY A 90 -4.41 -24.85 9.40
C GLY A 90 -5.43 -24.94 8.31
N ALA A 91 -6.23 -23.91 8.14
CA ALA A 91 -7.27 -23.98 7.14
C ALA A 91 -7.02 -22.99 6.08
N VAL A 92 -7.58 -23.15 4.98
CA VAL A 92 -7.69 -22.27 3.94
C VAL A 92 -6.41 -21.75 3.39
N LYS A 93 -5.61 -21.75 3.19
CA LYS A 93 -4.45 -21.23 2.56
C LYS A 93 -3.31 -22.07 2.97
#